data_0f364795388463bc426c3448a71c9119
#
_entry.id   0f364795388463bc426c3448a71c9119
#
_cell.length_a   1.000
_cell.length_b   1.000
_cell.length_c   1.000
_cell.angle_alpha   90.00
_cell.angle_beta   90.00
_cell.angle_gamma   90.00
#
_symmetry.space_group_name_H-M   'P 1'
#
loop_
_entity.id
_entity.type
_entity.pdbx_description
1 polymer ?
#
loop_
_entity_poly.entity_id
_entity_poly.type
_entity_poly.pdbx_seq_one_letter_code
_entity_poly.pdbx_strand_id
1 'polypeptide(L)'
;ERRIQMVEAHNMTGEERAIPEAPAGVPDSYREHMEIMFDLQVLAIQTDMTRIITFKTGRDSENRVFPESGSDRPFHPASHHGGREEAILEFNKICQYRVGMLPYLLDKLQNTVDGGTNLLDKSVVMFGSPMADANIHNHRRCPLIFLGKGNGILEGNLHLKAADGTPMANAMLTMMQELGHTNMENFGDSTGGLMLRSAGRTTAQEVR
;
A
#
# COMPACT_ATOMS: atom_id res chain seq x y z
N GLU A 1 -2.92 -28.88 -0.36
CA GLU A 1 -2.30 -29.84 0.57
C GLU A 1 -1.27 -29.14 1.46
N ARG A 2 -0.25 -28.45 0.88
CA ARG A 2 0.77 -27.71 1.66
C ARG A 2 0.18 -26.64 2.59
N ARG A 3 -0.89 -25.93 2.19
CA ARG A 3 -1.59 -24.95 3.04
C ARG A 3 -2.31 -25.60 4.22
N ILE A 4 -2.95 -26.75 4.01
CA ILE A 4 -3.64 -27.49 5.07
C ILE A 4 -2.60 -27.96 6.09
N GLN A 5 -1.47 -28.51 5.65
CA GLN A 5 -0.38 -28.94 6.53
C GLN A 5 0.24 -27.78 7.32
N MET A 6 0.37 -26.59 6.73
CA MET A 6 0.87 -25.40 7.43
C MET A 6 -0.13 -24.90 8.49
N VAL A 7 -1.43 -24.93 8.21
CA VAL A 7 -2.50 -24.58 9.17
C VAL A 7 -2.58 -25.61 10.28
N GLU A 8 -2.49 -26.88 9.96
CA GLU A 8 -2.47 -27.98 10.95
C GLU A 8 -1.23 -27.91 11.84
N ALA A 9 -0.04 -27.71 11.26
CA ALA A 9 1.21 -27.55 12.02
C ALA A 9 1.15 -26.31 12.95
N HIS A 10 0.48 -25.25 12.52
CA HIS A 10 0.33 -24.03 13.30
C HIS A 10 -0.70 -24.18 14.44
N ASN A 11 -1.79 -24.92 14.20
CA ASN A 11 -2.77 -25.26 15.24
C ASN A 11 -2.19 -26.21 16.31
N MET A 12 -1.14 -26.96 16.00
CA MET A 12 -0.45 -27.84 16.97
C MET A 12 0.46 -27.09 17.93
N THR A 13 0.80 -25.81 17.68
CA THR A 13 1.67 -25.01 18.59
C THR A 13 0.93 -24.49 19.82
N GLY A 14 -0.41 -24.66 19.89
CA GLY A 14 -1.20 -24.33 21.09
C GLY A 14 -1.26 -22.82 21.43
N GLU A 15 -0.78 -21.95 20.57
CA GLU A 15 -0.96 -20.50 20.75
C GLU A 15 -2.41 -20.13 20.44
N GLU A 16 -3.18 -19.89 21.47
CA GLU A 16 -4.53 -19.32 21.35
C GLU A 16 -4.43 -17.92 20.74
N ARG A 17 -4.84 -17.77 19.50
CA ARG A 17 -4.95 -16.45 18.87
C ARG A 17 -6.27 -15.83 19.27
N ALA A 18 -6.23 -14.64 19.87
CA ALA A 18 -7.41 -13.83 20.06
C ALA A 18 -8.01 -13.49 18.69
N ILE A 19 -9.12 -14.14 18.35
CA ILE A 19 -9.89 -13.81 17.15
C ILE A 19 -10.78 -12.63 17.55
N PRO A 20 -10.67 -11.46 16.88
CA PRO A 20 -11.55 -10.34 17.17
C PRO A 20 -13.01 -10.72 16.82
N GLU A 21 -13.96 -10.12 17.54
CA GLU A 21 -15.37 -10.27 17.19
C GLU A 21 -15.63 -9.83 15.75
N ALA A 22 -16.50 -10.56 15.07
CA ALA A 22 -16.89 -10.19 13.71
C ALA A 22 -17.60 -8.81 13.73
N PRO A 23 -17.28 -7.91 12.80
CA PRO A 23 -17.94 -6.61 12.73
C PRO A 23 -19.44 -6.78 12.48
N ALA A 24 -20.26 -5.96 13.15
CA ALA A 24 -21.73 -6.00 13.06
C ALA A 24 -22.29 -5.61 11.67
N GLY A 25 -21.43 -5.18 10.76
CA GLY A 25 -21.79 -4.76 9.40
C GLY A 25 -20.78 -3.73 8.86
N VAL A 26 -21.19 -2.98 7.83
CA VAL A 26 -20.40 -1.91 7.24
C VAL A 26 -20.70 -0.61 8.00
N PRO A 27 -19.71 0.02 8.66
CA PRO A 27 -19.91 1.30 9.33
C PRO A 27 -20.27 2.43 8.35
N ASP A 28 -21.01 3.41 8.82
CA ASP A 28 -21.29 4.65 8.06
C ASP A 28 -20.04 5.53 7.94
N SER A 29 -19.21 5.57 8.98
CA SER A 29 -17.92 6.28 8.98
C SER A 29 -16.95 5.63 8.02
N TYR A 30 -16.35 6.44 7.14
CA TYR A 30 -15.29 5.96 6.26
C TYR A 30 -14.07 5.47 7.03
N ARG A 31 -13.69 6.18 8.09
CA ARG A 31 -12.56 5.81 8.96
C ARG A 31 -12.78 4.44 9.58
N GLU A 32 -13.91 4.23 10.23
CA GLU A 32 -14.23 2.95 10.86
C GLU A 32 -14.26 1.80 9.83
N HIS A 33 -14.83 2.07 8.65
CA HIS A 33 -14.83 1.08 7.56
C HIS A 33 -13.39 0.73 7.12
N MET A 34 -12.52 1.73 6.96
CA MET A 34 -11.12 1.48 6.59
C MET A 34 -10.37 0.72 7.69
N GLU A 35 -10.59 1.08 8.95
CA GLU A 35 -9.97 0.40 10.10
C GLU A 35 -10.38 -1.08 10.15
N ILE A 36 -11.67 -1.40 10.00
CA ILE A 36 -12.15 -2.79 9.92
C ILE A 36 -11.51 -3.53 8.74
N MET A 37 -11.47 -2.91 7.56
CA MET A 37 -10.87 -3.56 6.39
C MET A 37 -9.38 -3.80 6.58
N PHE A 38 -8.66 -2.92 7.25
CA PHE A 38 -7.25 -3.10 7.58
C PHE A 38 -7.06 -4.19 8.65
N ASP A 39 -7.91 -4.25 9.67
CA ASP A 39 -7.89 -5.31 10.68
C ASP A 39 -8.09 -6.70 10.04
N LEU A 40 -9.04 -6.83 9.12
CA LEU A 40 -9.27 -8.06 8.38
C LEU A 40 -8.07 -8.44 7.49
N GLN A 41 -7.40 -7.47 6.87
CA GLN A 41 -6.19 -7.71 6.09
C GLN A 41 -5.04 -8.21 6.97
N VAL A 42 -4.81 -7.57 8.11
CA VAL A 42 -3.77 -7.99 9.06
C VAL A 42 -4.06 -9.39 9.59
N LEU A 43 -5.31 -9.67 9.96
CA LEU A 43 -5.74 -10.98 10.40
C LEU A 43 -5.51 -12.06 9.33
N ALA A 44 -5.85 -11.77 8.07
CA ALA A 44 -5.67 -12.70 6.96
C ALA A 44 -4.19 -13.03 6.70
N ILE A 45 -3.29 -12.05 6.88
CA ILE A 45 -1.84 -12.27 6.80
C ILE A 45 -1.35 -13.05 8.02
N GLN A 46 -1.76 -12.65 9.21
CA GLN A 46 -1.35 -13.28 10.48
C GLN A 46 -1.73 -14.76 10.55
N THR A 47 -2.88 -15.11 10.00
CA THR A 47 -3.38 -16.49 9.95
C THR A 47 -2.88 -17.28 8.73
N ASP A 48 -1.99 -16.69 7.93
CA ASP A 48 -1.47 -17.27 6.66
C ASP A 48 -2.59 -17.66 5.67
N MET A 49 -3.74 -17.01 5.76
CA MET A 49 -4.85 -17.20 4.82
C MET A 49 -4.44 -16.68 3.43
N THR A 50 -3.71 -15.57 3.39
CA THR A 50 -3.10 -15.02 2.19
C THR A 50 -1.82 -14.27 2.53
N ARG A 51 -0.91 -14.13 1.54
CA ARG A 51 0.30 -13.30 1.64
C ARG A 51 0.29 -12.14 0.67
N ILE A 52 -0.72 -12.07 -0.19
CA ILE A 52 -0.87 -11.00 -1.18
C ILE A 52 -2.28 -10.46 -1.08
N ILE A 53 -2.37 -9.14 -0.91
CA ILE A 53 -3.63 -8.41 -0.83
C ILE A 53 -3.58 -7.25 -1.82
N THR A 54 -4.65 -7.07 -2.56
CA THR A 54 -4.91 -5.85 -3.32
C THR A 54 -6.15 -5.19 -2.75
N PHE A 55 -6.06 -3.89 -2.49
CA PHE A 55 -7.14 -3.16 -1.85
C PHE A 55 -7.28 -1.76 -2.46
N LYS A 56 -8.49 -1.38 -2.77
CA LYS A 56 -8.82 -0.06 -3.29
C LYS A 56 -9.57 0.72 -2.21
N THR A 57 -8.99 1.84 -1.78
CA THR A 57 -9.54 2.66 -0.69
C THR A 57 -10.79 3.46 -1.06
N GLY A 58 -11.22 3.38 -2.30
CA GLY A 58 -12.44 4.00 -2.81
C GLY A 58 -12.52 3.91 -4.34
N ARG A 59 -13.66 4.25 -4.89
CA ARG A 59 -13.89 4.29 -6.33
C ARG A 59 -13.37 5.61 -6.92
N ASP A 60 -12.89 5.59 -8.15
CA ASP A 60 -12.42 6.81 -8.83
C ASP A 60 -13.55 7.83 -9.04
N SER A 61 -14.75 7.32 -9.38
CA SER A 61 -15.97 8.12 -9.55
C SER A 61 -16.81 8.24 -8.28
N GLU A 62 -16.18 8.25 -7.10
CA GLU A 62 -16.89 8.28 -5.82
C GLU A 62 -17.46 9.67 -5.54
N ASN A 63 -18.74 9.72 -5.22
CA ASN A 63 -19.42 10.94 -4.79
C ASN A 63 -19.59 11.04 -3.27
N ARG A 64 -18.81 10.24 -2.52
CA ARG A 64 -18.82 10.32 -1.06
C ARG A 64 -18.22 11.63 -0.60
N VAL A 65 -18.85 12.23 0.38
CA VAL A 65 -18.31 13.33 1.16
C VAL A 65 -17.56 12.77 2.35
N PHE A 66 -16.45 13.38 2.71
CA PHE A 66 -15.62 13.02 3.86
C PHE A 66 -15.61 14.19 4.87
N PRO A 67 -16.67 14.36 5.71
CA PRO A 67 -16.77 15.53 6.60
C PRO A 67 -15.57 15.67 7.53
N GLU A 68 -15.00 14.56 7.98
CA GLU A 68 -13.84 14.53 8.86
C GLU A 68 -12.56 15.09 8.20
N SER A 69 -12.56 15.22 6.87
CA SER A 69 -11.47 15.90 6.15
C SER A 69 -11.51 17.42 6.31
N GLY A 70 -12.62 17.97 6.81
CA GLY A 70 -12.90 19.40 6.81
C GLY A 70 -13.34 19.93 5.44
N SER A 71 -13.79 19.05 4.54
CA SER A 71 -14.40 19.39 3.26
C SER A 71 -15.82 18.81 3.18
N ASP A 72 -16.74 19.60 2.71
CA ASP A 72 -18.12 19.18 2.43
C ASP A 72 -18.34 18.79 0.95
N ARG A 73 -17.29 18.83 0.15
CA ARG A 73 -17.37 18.51 -1.28
C ARG A 73 -17.24 17.00 -1.52
N PRO A 74 -18.05 16.44 -2.45
CA PRO A 74 -17.87 15.06 -2.87
C PRO A 74 -16.50 14.84 -3.54
N PHE A 75 -15.89 13.68 -3.31
CA PHE A 75 -14.51 13.38 -3.73
C PHE A 75 -14.27 13.61 -5.22
N HIS A 76 -15.02 12.94 -6.09
CA HIS A 76 -14.79 13.03 -7.52
C HIS A 76 -15.04 14.45 -8.08
N PRO A 77 -16.15 15.13 -7.78
CA PRO A 77 -16.33 16.54 -8.19
C PRO A 77 -15.24 17.46 -7.64
N ALA A 78 -14.74 17.23 -6.41
CA ALA A 78 -13.66 18.03 -5.85
C ALA A 78 -12.33 17.83 -6.61
N SER A 79 -12.09 16.63 -7.15
CA SER A 79 -10.87 16.35 -7.92
C SER A 79 -10.77 17.16 -9.21
N HIS A 80 -11.90 17.58 -9.77
CA HIS A 80 -11.98 18.46 -10.96
C HIS A 80 -11.92 19.93 -10.52
N HIS A 81 -10.81 20.32 -9.93
CA HIS A 81 -10.62 21.65 -9.33
C HIS A 81 -10.45 22.80 -10.34
N GLY A 82 -10.28 22.50 -11.63
CA GLY A 82 -10.16 23.50 -12.70
C GLY A 82 -8.94 24.43 -12.57
N GLY A 83 -7.87 23.99 -11.87
CA GLY A 83 -6.66 24.78 -11.63
C GLY A 83 -6.84 25.92 -10.62
N ARG A 84 -7.99 26.05 -9.97
CA ARG A 84 -8.25 27.10 -8.97
C ARG A 84 -7.62 26.75 -7.64
N GLU A 85 -6.82 27.64 -7.09
CA GLU A 85 -6.04 27.40 -5.88
C GLU A 85 -6.91 26.97 -4.68
N GLU A 86 -8.02 27.67 -4.42
CA GLU A 86 -8.95 27.30 -3.34
C GLU A 86 -9.51 25.88 -3.51
N ALA A 87 -9.86 25.49 -4.74
CA ALA A 87 -10.39 24.17 -5.02
C ALA A 87 -9.31 23.09 -4.90
N ILE A 88 -8.04 23.40 -5.25
CA ILE A 88 -6.89 22.51 -5.04
C ILE A 88 -6.69 22.29 -3.53
N LEU A 89 -6.70 23.35 -2.74
CA LEU A 89 -6.54 23.26 -1.29
C LEU A 89 -7.69 22.44 -0.66
N GLU A 90 -8.91 22.62 -1.15
CA GLU A 90 -10.06 21.86 -0.69
C GLU A 90 -9.94 20.37 -1.03
N PHE A 91 -9.56 20.02 -2.26
CA PHE A 91 -9.32 18.64 -2.64
C PHE A 91 -8.15 18.01 -1.86
N ASN A 92 -7.12 18.80 -1.57
CA ASN A 92 -5.96 18.35 -0.78
C ASN A 92 -6.35 17.92 0.63
N LYS A 93 -7.31 18.58 1.29
CA LYS A 93 -7.83 18.15 2.61
C LYS A 93 -8.38 16.72 2.53
N ILE A 94 -9.16 16.41 1.48
CA ILE A 94 -9.72 15.06 1.28
C ILE A 94 -8.59 14.05 1.04
N CYS A 95 -7.60 14.38 0.20
CA CYS A 95 -6.46 13.52 -0.06
C CYS A 95 -5.65 13.24 1.21
N GLN A 96 -5.36 14.27 2.02
CA GLN A 96 -4.65 14.13 3.29
C GLN A 96 -5.42 13.24 4.27
N TYR A 97 -6.73 13.42 4.37
CA TYR A 97 -7.57 12.57 5.21
C TYR A 97 -7.49 11.09 4.79
N ARG A 98 -7.60 10.81 3.49
CA ARG A 98 -7.55 9.43 2.96
C ARG A 98 -6.18 8.79 3.14
N VAL A 99 -5.10 9.51 2.87
CA VAL A 99 -3.72 9.02 3.12
C VAL A 99 -3.50 8.81 4.62
N GLY A 100 -4.11 9.65 5.45
CA GLY A 100 -4.08 9.56 6.91
C GLY A 100 -4.70 8.30 7.51
N MET A 101 -5.28 7.42 6.69
CA MET A 101 -5.71 6.09 7.15
C MET A 101 -4.53 5.09 7.21
N LEU A 102 -3.47 5.29 6.41
CA LEU A 102 -2.34 4.36 6.34
C LEU A 102 -1.64 4.12 7.68
N PRO A 103 -1.40 5.12 8.53
CA PRO A 103 -0.76 4.91 9.84
C PRO A 103 -1.44 3.81 10.66
N TYR A 104 -2.76 3.73 10.64
CA TYR A 104 -3.48 2.67 11.34
C TYR A 104 -3.07 1.27 10.87
N LEU A 105 -3.01 1.04 9.56
CA LEU A 105 -2.53 -0.23 8.99
C LEU A 105 -1.09 -0.52 9.40
N LEU A 106 -0.22 0.49 9.31
CA LEU A 106 1.20 0.32 9.65
C LEU A 106 1.40 0.00 11.13
N ASP A 107 0.66 0.68 12.01
CA ASP A 107 0.69 0.41 13.45
C ASP A 107 0.21 -1.02 13.77
N LYS A 108 -0.86 -1.48 13.11
CA LYS A 108 -1.34 -2.85 13.26
C LYS A 108 -0.29 -3.87 12.81
N LEU A 109 0.31 -3.68 11.63
CA LEU A 109 1.37 -4.55 11.13
C LEU A 109 2.61 -4.53 12.05
N GLN A 110 2.99 -3.36 12.57
CA GLN A 110 4.13 -3.20 13.46
C GLN A 110 3.89 -3.87 14.82
N ASN A 111 2.67 -3.82 15.34
CA ASN A 111 2.31 -4.40 16.63
C ASN A 111 1.93 -5.89 16.54
N THR A 112 1.89 -6.46 15.34
CA THR A 112 1.61 -7.89 15.15
C THR A 112 2.94 -8.66 15.09
N VAL A 113 3.24 -9.42 16.15
CA VAL A 113 4.46 -10.23 16.24
C VAL A 113 4.43 -11.38 15.23
N ASP A 114 5.55 -11.63 14.57
CA ASP A 114 5.75 -12.75 13.67
C ASP A 114 7.21 -13.26 13.71
N GLY A 115 7.42 -14.41 14.35
CA GLY A 115 8.72 -15.11 14.40
C GLY A 115 9.91 -14.27 14.87
N GLY A 116 9.77 -13.54 15.99
CA GLY A 116 10.85 -12.74 16.60
C GLY A 116 10.99 -11.31 16.05
N THR A 117 10.14 -10.90 15.12
CA THR A 117 9.99 -9.53 14.61
C THR A 117 8.49 -9.20 14.48
N ASN A 118 8.10 -8.37 13.54
CA ASN A 118 6.72 -7.98 13.32
C ASN A 118 6.35 -8.09 11.83
N LEU A 119 5.04 -8.03 11.54
CA LEU A 119 4.56 -8.15 10.17
C LEU A 119 5.02 -7.01 9.27
N LEU A 120 5.19 -5.78 9.80
CA LEU A 120 5.64 -4.64 8.99
C LEU A 120 7.08 -4.84 8.50
N ASP A 121 7.97 -5.38 9.33
CA ASP A 121 9.35 -5.68 8.95
C ASP A 121 9.44 -6.76 7.85
N LYS A 122 8.44 -7.65 7.79
CA LYS A 122 8.36 -8.72 6.80
C LYS A 122 7.56 -8.37 5.55
N SER A 123 6.79 -7.29 5.59
CA SER A 123 5.88 -6.90 4.51
C SER A 123 6.45 -5.80 3.64
N VAL A 124 5.94 -5.75 2.41
CA VAL A 124 5.99 -4.57 1.54
C VAL A 124 4.56 -4.10 1.30
N VAL A 125 4.25 -2.91 1.77
CA VAL A 125 2.99 -2.24 1.47
C VAL A 125 3.25 -1.22 0.36
N MET A 126 2.67 -1.43 -0.80
CA MET A 126 2.71 -0.48 -1.91
C MET A 126 1.43 0.36 -1.89
N PHE A 127 1.56 1.66 -1.81
CA PHE A 127 0.45 2.59 -1.85
C PHE A 127 0.71 3.69 -2.88
N GLY A 128 -0.32 4.02 -3.66
CA GLY A 128 -0.20 5.04 -4.68
C GLY A 128 -1.51 5.35 -5.38
N SER A 129 -1.41 6.18 -6.40
CA SER A 129 -2.52 6.52 -7.28
C SER A 129 -2.10 6.35 -8.73
N PRO A 130 -2.99 5.84 -9.60
CA PRO A 130 -2.72 5.80 -11.03
C PRO A 130 -2.85 7.19 -11.69
N MET A 131 -3.31 8.20 -10.95
CA MET A 131 -3.45 9.58 -11.39
C MET A 131 -2.61 10.50 -10.52
N ALA A 132 -1.82 11.38 -11.15
CA ALA A 132 -1.09 12.45 -10.48
C ALA A 132 -1.93 13.72 -10.40
N ASP A 133 -2.39 14.22 -11.55
CA ASP A 133 -3.33 15.32 -11.63
C ASP A 133 -4.72 14.78 -11.96
N ALA A 134 -5.55 14.66 -10.94
CA ALA A 134 -6.90 14.12 -11.06
C ALA A 134 -7.83 15.05 -11.87
N ASN A 135 -7.54 16.37 -11.93
CA ASN A 135 -8.35 17.34 -12.64
C ASN A 135 -8.48 17.03 -14.15
N ILE A 136 -7.41 16.52 -14.74
CA ILE A 136 -7.32 16.18 -16.17
C ILE A 136 -7.07 14.70 -16.40
N HIS A 137 -7.21 13.87 -15.35
CA HIS A 137 -6.93 12.42 -15.38
C HIS A 137 -5.51 12.10 -15.89
N ASN A 138 -4.53 12.88 -15.47
CA ASN A 138 -3.15 12.73 -15.92
C ASN A 138 -2.46 11.56 -15.22
N HIS A 139 -1.86 10.66 -15.99
CA HIS A 139 -1.11 9.51 -15.51
C HIS A 139 0.41 9.74 -15.46
N ARG A 140 0.88 10.98 -15.54
CA ARG A 140 2.30 11.32 -15.48
C ARG A 140 2.69 11.69 -14.05
N ARG A 141 3.86 11.18 -13.60
CA ARG A 141 4.39 11.47 -12.26
C ARG A 141 3.46 11.02 -11.13
N CYS A 142 2.85 9.85 -11.31
CA CYS A 142 1.97 9.28 -10.31
C CYS A 142 2.74 9.02 -9.01
N PRO A 143 2.13 9.35 -7.85
CA PRO A 143 2.77 9.08 -6.56
C PRO A 143 2.77 7.58 -6.27
N LEU A 144 3.91 7.08 -5.79
CA LEU A 144 4.07 5.69 -5.37
C LEU A 144 4.92 5.66 -4.11
N ILE A 145 4.47 4.95 -3.09
CA ILE A 145 5.15 4.81 -1.80
C ILE A 145 5.29 3.32 -1.50
N PHE A 146 6.49 2.91 -1.08
CA PHE A 146 6.74 1.59 -0.52
C PHE A 146 6.98 1.74 0.98
N LEU A 147 6.29 0.95 1.79
CA LEU A 147 6.33 0.97 3.24
C LEU A 147 6.61 -0.43 3.77
N GLY A 148 7.19 -0.51 4.96
CA GLY A 148 7.70 -1.76 5.52
C GLY A 148 9.15 -2.02 5.14
N LYS A 149 9.68 -3.20 5.51
CA LYS A 149 11.09 -3.55 5.23
C LYS A 149 11.24 -4.72 4.27
N GLY A 150 10.17 -5.50 4.04
CA GLY A 150 10.21 -6.68 3.16
C GLY A 150 11.35 -7.64 3.49
N ASN A 151 11.60 -7.93 4.77
CA ASN A 151 12.76 -8.70 5.24
C ASN A 151 14.12 -8.09 4.84
N GLY A 152 14.22 -6.75 4.78
CA GLY A 152 15.45 -6.04 4.46
C GLY A 152 15.62 -5.66 2.98
N ILE A 153 14.60 -5.88 2.16
CA ILE A 153 14.57 -5.43 0.76
C ILE A 153 14.56 -3.91 0.67
N LEU A 154 13.81 -3.24 1.56
CA LEU A 154 13.66 -1.80 1.57
C LEU A 154 14.54 -1.15 2.63
N GLU A 155 15.30 -0.12 2.26
CA GLU A 155 16.13 0.65 3.21
C GLU A 155 15.30 1.62 4.06
N GLY A 156 14.21 2.16 3.52
CA GLY A 156 13.45 3.26 4.13
C GLY A 156 14.10 4.63 3.95
N ASN A 157 13.36 5.69 4.31
CA ASN A 157 13.79 7.09 4.24
C ASN A 157 14.38 7.54 2.90
N LEU A 158 13.97 6.92 1.81
CA LEU A 158 14.42 7.19 0.47
C LEU A 158 13.33 7.93 -0.31
N HIS A 159 13.70 9.08 -0.90
CA HIS A 159 12.84 9.79 -1.84
C HIS A 159 13.51 9.80 -3.22
N LEU A 160 12.89 9.11 -4.16
CA LEU A 160 13.37 8.99 -5.53
C LEU A 160 12.53 9.84 -6.48
N LYS A 161 13.18 10.67 -7.26
CA LYS A 161 12.56 11.33 -8.40
C LYS A 161 13.09 10.66 -9.67
N ALA A 162 12.26 9.81 -10.27
CA ALA A 162 12.59 9.20 -11.55
C ALA A 162 12.66 10.24 -12.67
N ALA A 163 13.41 9.94 -13.73
CA ALA A 163 13.43 10.76 -14.93
C ALA A 163 12.03 10.86 -15.56
N ASP A 164 11.74 11.98 -16.21
CA ASP A 164 10.46 12.14 -16.90
C ASP A 164 10.29 11.06 -17.97
N GLY A 165 9.10 10.45 -17.98
CA GLY A 165 8.79 9.34 -18.90
C GLY A 165 9.17 7.95 -18.37
N THR A 166 9.78 7.83 -17.18
CA THR A 166 10.00 6.53 -16.56
C THR A 166 8.67 5.86 -16.21
N PRO A 167 8.38 4.67 -16.75
CA PRO A 167 7.16 3.94 -16.42
C PRO A 167 7.11 3.58 -14.92
N MET A 168 5.94 3.68 -14.30
CA MET A 168 5.73 3.19 -12.93
C MET A 168 6.02 1.68 -12.84
N ALA A 169 5.78 0.97 -13.92
CA ALA A 169 6.07 -0.46 -14.05
C ALA A 169 7.54 -0.81 -13.78
N ASN A 170 8.48 0.14 -13.95
CA ASN A 170 9.89 -0.09 -13.58
C ASN A 170 10.05 -0.33 -12.07
N ALA A 171 9.34 0.41 -11.23
CA ALA A 171 9.34 0.20 -9.78
C ALA A 171 8.69 -1.15 -9.43
N MET A 172 7.60 -1.50 -10.10
CA MET A 172 6.92 -2.79 -9.91
C MET A 172 7.80 -3.97 -10.34
N LEU A 173 8.47 -3.87 -11.49
CA LEU A 173 9.43 -4.87 -11.95
C LEU A 173 10.53 -5.09 -10.91
N THR A 174 11.13 -4.02 -10.40
CA THR A 174 12.16 -4.11 -9.36
C THR A 174 11.63 -4.79 -8.11
N MET A 175 10.44 -4.41 -7.64
CA MET A 175 9.83 -5.06 -6.47
C MET A 175 9.56 -6.55 -6.70
N MET A 176 9.09 -6.95 -7.88
CA MET A 176 8.88 -8.37 -8.20
C MET A 176 10.20 -9.14 -8.19
N GLN A 177 11.26 -8.56 -8.75
CA GLN A 177 12.60 -9.17 -8.75
C GLN A 177 13.15 -9.31 -7.34
N GLU A 178 13.03 -8.28 -6.51
CA GLU A 178 13.47 -8.31 -5.10
C GLU A 178 12.64 -9.31 -4.25
N LEU A 179 11.38 -9.54 -4.59
CA LEU A 179 10.53 -10.55 -3.97
C LEU A 179 10.81 -11.98 -4.46
N GLY A 180 11.83 -12.18 -5.31
CA GLY A 180 12.30 -13.50 -5.73
C GLY A 180 11.95 -13.90 -7.17
N HIS A 181 11.27 -13.05 -7.93
CA HIS A 181 11.00 -13.28 -9.36
C HIS A 181 12.17 -12.80 -10.22
N THR A 182 13.39 -13.27 -9.91
CA THR A 182 14.65 -12.79 -10.50
C THR A 182 14.76 -12.99 -12.02
N ASN A 183 14.00 -13.93 -12.58
CA ASN A 183 13.97 -14.19 -14.03
C ASN A 183 12.97 -13.31 -14.79
N MET A 184 12.25 -12.41 -14.10
CA MET A 184 11.32 -11.50 -14.74
C MET A 184 12.09 -10.37 -15.43
N GLU A 185 12.08 -10.33 -16.74
CA GLU A 185 12.81 -9.35 -17.54
C GLU A 185 12.01 -8.07 -17.75
N ASN A 186 10.68 -8.16 -17.74
CA ASN A 186 9.78 -7.02 -17.92
C ASN A 186 8.48 -7.22 -17.15
N PHE A 187 7.78 -6.11 -16.88
CA PHE A 187 6.46 -6.06 -16.28
C PHE A 187 5.66 -4.91 -16.92
N GLY A 188 4.53 -5.22 -17.54
CA GLY A 188 3.72 -4.21 -18.24
C GLY A 188 4.54 -3.44 -19.29
N ASP A 189 4.56 -2.13 -19.18
CA ASP A 189 5.31 -1.21 -20.05
C ASP A 189 6.71 -0.85 -19.50
N SER A 190 7.26 -1.66 -18.58
CA SER A 190 8.58 -1.42 -18.02
C SER A 190 9.67 -1.37 -19.09
N THR A 191 10.61 -0.45 -18.93
CA THR A 191 11.79 -0.29 -19.79
C THR A 191 13.07 -0.74 -19.11
N GLY A 192 12.98 -1.24 -17.87
CA GLY A 192 14.07 -1.69 -17.02
C GLY A 192 13.69 -1.56 -15.55
N GLY A 193 14.59 -1.92 -14.64
CA GLY A 193 14.41 -1.74 -13.22
C GLY A 193 14.55 -0.28 -12.78
N LEU A 194 14.08 0.03 -11.60
CA LEU A 194 14.30 1.30 -10.89
C LEU A 194 15.11 1.00 -9.62
N MET A 195 16.19 1.75 -9.39
CA MET A 195 16.98 1.56 -8.16
C MET A 195 16.17 2.05 -6.96
N LEU A 196 15.80 1.12 -6.06
CA LEU A 196 15.04 1.40 -4.83
C LEU A 196 15.93 1.44 -3.58
N ARG A 197 17.24 1.65 -3.76
CA ARG A 197 18.25 1.74 -2.70
C ARG A 197 19.11 2.99 -2.89
N SER A 198 19.71 3.49 -1.82
CA SER A 198 20.66 4.60 -1.92
C SER A 198 21.92 4.18 -2.69
N ALA A 199 22.40 5.05 -3.56
CA ALA A 199 23.66 4.87 -4.28
C ALA A 199 24.82 4.86 -3.27
N GLY A 200 25.28 3.69 -2.85
CA GLY A 200 26.37 3.54 -1.86
C GLY A 200 26.46 2.20 -1.17
N ARG A 201 25.45 1.34 -1.24
CA ARG A 201 25.53 -0.07 -0.84
C ARG A 201 25.53 -0.95 -2.07
N THR A 202 26.70 -1.25 -2.58
CA THR A 202 26.91 -2.30 -3.56
C THR A 202 26.67 -3.63 -2.86
N THR A 203 25.45 -4.17 -2.95
CA THR A 203 25.31 -5.62 -2.79
C THR A 203 25.75 -6.23 -4.12
N ALA A 204 26.62 -7.24 -4.05
CA ALA A 204 27.25 -7.90 -5.17
C ALA A 204 26.24 -8.60 -6.10
N GLN A 205 25.58 -7.81 -6.91
CA GLN A 205 24.85 -8.22 -8.12
C GLN A 205 24.48 -6.95 -8.91
N GLU A 206 25.48 -6.21 -9.37
CA GLU A 206 25.28 -5.37 -10.54
C GLU A 206 25.06 -6.31 -11.71
N VAL A 207 23.81 -6.46 -12.09
CA VAL A 207 23.41 -7.14 -13.31
C VAL A 207 23.80 -6.24 -14.48
N ARG A 208 24.62 -6.79 -15.32
CA ARG A 208 25.05 -6.27 -16.62
C ARG A 208 23.87 -5.96 -17.55
#